data_da6db8a3b921828646f127a2cb4a4fc3
#
_entry.id   da6db8a3b921828646f127a2cb4a4fc3
#
_cell.length_a   1.000
_cell.length_b   1.000
_cell.length_c   1.000
_cell.angle_alpha   90.00
_cell.angle_beta   90.00
_cell.angle_gamma   90.00
#
_symmetry.space_group_name_H-M   'P 1'
#
loop_
_entity.id
_entity.type
_entity.pdbx_description
1 polymer ?
#
loop_
_entity_poly.entity_id
_entity_poly.type
_entity_poly.pdbx_seq_one_letter_code
_entity_poly.pdbx_strand_id
1 'polypeptide(L)'
;YLTIYSREGGTEAQDWTEMLMRMYLYYCEKMGWDITEMDRTYGEEAGLKDVTLFIKGPFAYGYLSAERGTHRLARVSPFNAQGKRQTSFAAVDVTPEFEDTGEIEIDEKDLEVTCFARSSGPGGQNVNKVATAVRMVHLPTGMAVVCSNERSQEQNRRQAMAILKGKLELMEQEKRDAEQLAESGGKLDMGWGTQIRSYVFYDNRVKDHRTNYEMGNPQRVMDGEIHGFVEAELRRRAKAR
;
A
#
# COMPACT_ATOMS: atom_id res chain seq x y z
N TYR A 1 4.82 -6.60 2.80
CA TYR A 1 4.62 -5.83 1.56
C TYR A 1 3.66 -4.67 1.82
N LEU A 2 4.09 -3.48 1.48
CA LEU A 2 3.27 -2.28 1.54
C LEU A 2 3.06 -1.78 0.12
N THR A 3 1.80 -1.65 -0.29
CA THR A 3 1.43 -1.17 -1.62
C THR A 3 0.58 0.09 -1.48
N ILE A 4 0.91 1.11 -2.26
CA ILE A 4 0.17 2.37 -2.30
C ILE A 4 -0.40 2.53 -3.70
N TYR A 5 -1.70 2.80 -3.78
CA TYR A 5 -2.42 3.02 -5.05
C TYR A 5 -2.99 4.42 -5.10
N SER A 6 -2.81 5.11 -6.21
CA SER A 6 -3.58 6.33 -6.46
C SER A 6 -5.07 5.98 -6.64
N ARG A 7 -5.92 6.79 -6.04
CA ARG A 7 -7.36 6.69 -6.16
C ARG A 7 -7.91 7.94 -6.84
N GLU A 8 -9.01 8.45 -6.37
CA GLU A 8 -9.65 9.63 -6.93
C GLU A 8 -8.80 10.89 -6.78
N GLY A 9 -8.71 11.70 -7.82
CA GLY A 9 -7.98 12.97 -7.82
C GLY A 9 -6.98 13.15 -8.97
N GLY A 10 -6.91 12.24 -9.93
CA GLY A 10 -6.08 12.37 -11.13
C GLY A 10 -4.59 12.53 -10.80
N THR A 11 -3.94 13.51 -11.44
CA THR A 11 -2.51 13.83 -11.25
C THR A 11 -2.19 14.16 -9.79
N GLU A 12 -3.08 14.84 -9.08
CA GLU A 12 -2.92 15.15 -7.65
C GLU A 12 -2.86 13.86 -6.80
N ALA A 13 -3.70 12.88 -7.09
CA ALA A 13 -3.67 11.59 -6.40
C ALA A 13 -2.39 10.79 -6.70
N GLN A 14 -1.87 10.92 -7.89
CA GLN A 14 -0.60 10.29 -8.27
C GLN A 14 0.59 10.93 -7.57
N ASP A 15 0.59 12.25 -7.43
CA ASP A 15 1.59 12.97 -6.63
C ASP A 15 1.47 12.60 -5.14
N TRP A 16 0.24 12.52 -4.64
CA TRP A 16 -0.04 12.08 -3.28
C TRP A 16 0.51 10.68 -2.98
N THR A 17 0.37 9.75 -3.92
CA THR A 17 0.92 8.39 -3.81
C THR A 17 2.44 8.42 -3.64
N GLU A 18 3.13 9.25 -4.40
CA GLU A 18 4.58 9.44 -4.27
C GLU A 18 4.95 10.09 -2.93
N MET A 19 4.19 11.06 -2.47
CA MET A 19 4.39 11.69 -1.17
C MET A 19 4.25 10.68 -0.02
N LEU A 20 3.23 9.83 -0.06
CA LEU A 20 3.05 8.76 0.93
C LEU A 20 4.19 7.76 0.90
N MET A 21 4.65 7.38 -0.28
CA MET A 21 5.82 6.51 -0.41
C MET A 21 7.02 7.10 0.33
N ARG A 22 7.33 8.36 0.11
CA ARG A 22 8.44 9.05 0.80
C ARG A 22 8.25 9.08 2.31
N MET A 23 7.03 9.33 2.77
CA MET A 23 6.69 9.30 4.20
C MET A 23 7.02 7.95 4.82
N TYR A 24 6.63 6.85 4.17
CA TYR A 24 6.93 5.51 4.66
C TYR A 24 8.40 5.15 4.56
N LEU A 25 9.12 5.63 3.53
CA LEU A 25 10.56 5.45 3.45
C LEU A 25 11.27 6.11 4.65
N TYR A 26 10.89 7.33 5.00
CA TYR A 26 11.43 8.02 6.17
C TYR A 26 11.06 7.32 7.48
N TYR A 27 9.82 6.85 7.60
CA TYR A 27 9.38 6.11 8.78
C TYR A 27 10.17 4.82 8.96
N CYS A 28 10.33 4.05 7.90
CA CYS A 28 11.11 2.81 7.94
C CYS A 28 12.59 3.06 8.28
N GLU A 29 13.16 4.14 7.79
CA GLU A 29 14.53 4.55 8.15
C GLU A 29 14.63 4.82 9.66
N LYS A 30 13.68 5.56 10.23
CA LYS A 30 13.62 5.82 11.67
C LYS A 30 13.45 4.56 12.49
N MET A 31 12.73 3.59 11.99
CA MET A 31 12.52 2.29 12.66
C MET A 31 13.68 1.31 12.45
N GLY A 32 14.63 1.63 11.58
CA GLY A 32 15.75 0.74 11.25
C GLY A 32 15.35 -0.47 10.41
N TRP A 33 14.29 -0.37 9.62
CA TRP A 33 13.84 -1.44 8.74
C TRP A 33 14.45 -1.31 7.35
N ASP A 34 14.72 -2.46 6.72
CA ASP A 34 15.21 -2.53 5.35
C ASP A 34 14.05 -2.47 4.36
N ILE A 35 14.26 -1.77 3.25
CA ILE A 35 13.25 -1.59 2.21
C ILE A 35 13.79 -2.02 0.86
N THR A 36 13.01 -2.80 0.14
CA THR A 36 13.24 -3.14 -1.27
C THR A 36 12.02 -2.72 -2.09
N GLU A 37 12.22 -1.92 -3.12
CA GLU A 37 11.14 -1.60 -4.06
C GLU A 37 10.92 -2.78 -5.00
N MET A 38 9.69 -3.31 -4.99
CA MET A 38 9.32 -4.49 -5.77
C MET A 38 8.75 -4.12 -7.14
N ASP A 39 7.97 -3.03 -7.19
CA ASP A 39 7.37 -2.54 -8.41
C ASP A 39 6.95 -1.08 -8.28
N ARG A 40 6.90 -0.38 -9.42
CA ARG A 40 6.51 1.02 -9.49
C ARG A 40 5.86 1.29 -10.84
N THR A 41 4.73 1.97 -10.83
CA THR A 41 4.07 2.47 -12.04
C THR A 41 3.98 3.99 -11.97
N TYR A 42 4.62 4.68 -12.90
CA TYR A 42 4.63 6.14 -12.95
C TYR A 42 3.29 6.70 -13.41
N GLY A 43 2.93 7.87 -12.90
CA GLY A 43 1.87 8.69 -13.43
C GLY A 43 2.23 9.25 -14.82
N GLU A 44 1.24 9.65 -15.58
CA GLU A 44 1.45 10.19 -16.92
C GLU A 44 2.13 11.56 -16.90
N GLU A 45 1.72 12.44 -15.98
CA GLU A 45 2.27 13.79 -15.83
C GLU A 45 3.19 13.92 -14.62
N ALA A 46 2.85 13.31 -13.50
CA ALA A 46 3.61 13.38 -12.26
C ALA A 46 3.26 12.20 -11.36
N GLY A 47 4.12 11.95 -10.37
CA GLY A 47 3.87 11.00 -9.29
C GLY A 47 3.80 9.53 -9.73
N LEU A 48 3.07 8.75 -8.96
CA LEU A 48 2.96 7.30 -9.11
C LEU A 48 1.50 6.86 -9.15
N LYS A 49 1.18 5.94 -10.07
CA LYS A 49 -0.11 5.24 -10.05
C LYS A 49 -0.16 4.22 -8.92
N ASP A 50 0.93 3.49 -8.74
CA ASP A 50 1.12 2.55 -7.64
C ASP A 50 2.61 2.33 -7.36
N VAL A 51 2.89 1.81 -6.17
CA VAL A 51 4.21 1.35 -5.77
C VAL A 51 4.06 0.24 -4.75
N THR A 52 4.89 -0.79 -4.86
CA THR A 52 4.97 -1.89 -3.90
C THR A 52 6.35 -1.93 -3.27
N LEU A 53 6.40 -1.89 -1.94
CA LEU A 53 7.61 -1.96 -1.14
C LEU A 53 7.62 -3.25 -0.33
N PHE A 54 8.75 -3.93 -0.30
CA PHE A 54 9.01 -5.01 0.66
C PHE A 54 9.79 -4.45 1.83
N ILE A 55 9.19 -4.48 3.01
CA ILE A 55 9.76 -3.91 4.23
C ILE A 55 10.06 -5.04 5.20
N LYS A 56 11.32 -5.13 5.62
CA LYS A 56 11.81 -6.17 6.50
C LYS A 56 12.41 -5.59 7.75
N GLY A 57 11.89 -6.02 8.90
CA GLY A 57 12.39 -5.58 10.19
C GLY A 57 11.53 -6.09 11.35
N PRO A 58 12.01 -5.94 12.60
CA PRO A 58 11.26 -6.40 13.77
C PRO A 58 9.89 -5.71 13.88
N PHE A 59 8.83 -6.49 13.97
CA PHE A 59 7.44 -6.03 14.12
C PHE A 59 6.93 -5.12 13.00
N ALA A 60 7.59 -5.13 11.84
CA ALA A 60 7.23 -4.25 10.72
C ALA A 60 5.79 -4.43 10.28
N TYR A 61 5.33 -5.65 10.08
CA TYR A 61 3.95 -5.91 9.71
C TYR A 61 2.96 -5.42 10.79
N GLY A 62 3.22 -5.71 12.04
CA GLY A 62 2.34 -5.29 13.15
C GLY A 62 2.14 -3.78 13.19
N TYR A 63 3.19 -3.01 13.08
CA TYR A 63 3.11 -1.55 13.06
C TYR A 63 2.47 -1.03 11.77
N LEU A 64 2.92 -1.50 10.61
CA LEU A 64 2.42 -1.01 9.31
C LEU A 64 0.97 -1.42 9.03
N SER A 65 0.48 -2.50 9.64
CA SER A 65 -0.92 -2.90 9.51
C SER A 65 -1.89 -1.80 9.97
N ALA A 66 -1.45 -0.94 10.89
CA ALA A 66 -2.22 0.21 11.34
C ALA A 66 -2.41 1.29 10.26
N GLU A 67 -1.59 1.27 9.20
CA GLU A 67 -1.63 2.24 8.10
C GLU A 67 -2.55 1.83 6.95
N ARG A 68 -3.06 0.61 6.99
CA ARG A 68 -3.94 0.07 5.95
C ARG A 68 -5.26 0.83 5.87
N GLY A 69 -5.60 1.30 4.69
CA GLY A 69 -6.82 2.03 4.43
C GLY A 69 -6.63 3.18 3.44
N THR A 70 -7.63 4.04 3.34
CA THR A 70 -7.60 5.21 2.45
C THR A 70 -7.06 6.44 3.20
N HIS A 71 -6.09 7.11 2.58
CA HIS A 71 -5.47 8.34 3.07
C HIS A 71 -5.91 9.51 2.20
N ARG A 72 -6.45 10.54 2.83
CA ARG A 72 -6.96 11.74 2.17
C ARG A 72 -5.98 12.88 2.25
N LEU A 73 -5.66 13.48 1.10
CA LEU A 73 -4.91 14.73 1.01
C LEU A 73 -5.86 15.89 0.70
N ALA A 74 -5.76 16.96 1.47
CA ALA A 74 -6.44 18.21 1.19
C ALA A 74 -5.42 19.34 1.22
N ARG A 75 -5.16 19.94 0.06
CA ARG A 75 -4.22 21.05 -0.10
C ARG A 75 -4.57 21.92 -1.30
N VAL A 76 -3.92 23.07 -1.40
CA VAL A 76 -3.88 23.83 -2.64
C VAL A 76 -2.95 23.07 -3.59
N SER A 77 -3.51 22.54 -4.69
CA SER A 77 -2.74 21.69 -5.61
C SER A 77 -1.77 22.52 -6.45
N PRO A 78 -0.48 22.10 -6.56
CA PRO A 78 0.47 22.72 -7.49
C PRO A 78 0.14 22.46 -8.96
N PHE A 79 -0.75 21.50 -9.25
CA PHE A 79 -1.20 21.16 -10.60
C PHE A 79 -2.45 21.94 -11.03
N ASN A 80 -3.02 22.74 -10.15
CA ASN A 80 -4.19 23.58 -10.43
C ASN A 80 -3.76 25.03 -10.67
N ALA A 81 -3.90 25.50 -11.91
CA ALA A 81 -3.54 26.86 -12.31
C ALA A 81 -4.34 27.95 -11.58
N GLN A 82 -5.52 27.62 -11.05
CA GLN A 82 -6.37 28.56 -10.31
C GLN A 82 -6.09 28.61 -8.81
N GLY A 83 -5.16 27.77 -8.30
CA GLY A 83 -4.81 27.73 -6.89
C GLY A 83 -5.94 27.28 -5.96
N LYS A 84 -6.90 26.51 -6.48
CA LYS A 84 -8.02 25.99 -5.67
C LYS A 84 -7.60 24.86 -4.76
N ARG A 85 -8.27 24.77 -3.61
CA ARG A 85 -8.16 23.63 -2.70
C ARG A 85 -8.71 22.38 -3.38
N GLN A 86 -7.94 21.30 -3.32
CA GLN A 86 -8.33 20.02 -3.90
C GLN A 86 -8.17 18.90 -2.90
N THR A 87 -8.98 17.86 -3.10
CA THR A 87 -8.94 16.64 -2.31
C THR A 87 -8.60 15.48 -3.20
N SER A 88 -7.66 14.66 -2.77
CA SER A 88 -7.29 13.44 -3.46
C SER A 88 -7.11 12.29 -2.48
N PHE A 89 -7.14 11.07 -2.99
CA PHE A 89 -7.13 9.86 -2.20
C PHE A 89 -6.08 8.88 -2.72
N ALA A 90 -5.43 8.19 -1.80
CA ALA A 90 -4.59 7.05 -2.09
C ALA A 90 -4.90 5.94 -1.08
N ALA A 91 -4.88 4.71 -1.54
CA ALA A 91 -5.09 3.55 -0.69
C ALA A 91 -3.76 2.90 -0.33
N VAL A 92 -3.60 2.53 0.92
CA VAL A 92 -2.46 1.78 1.44
C VAL A 92 -2.93 0.37 1.79
N ASP A 93 -2.28 -0.63 1.22
CA ASP A 93 -2.47 -2.03 1.54
C ASP A 93 -1.21 -2.59 2.19
N VAL A 94 -1.38 -3.43 3.18
CA VAL A 94 -0.26 -4.06 3.89
C VAL A 94 -0.52 -5.55 3.97
N THR A 95 0.37 -6.34 3.38
CA THR A 95 0.28 -7.80 3.32
C THR A 95 1.50 -8.39 4.01
N PRO A 96 1.33 -9.34 4.95
CA PRO A 96 2.48 -10.01 5.55
C PRO A 96 3.18 -10.91 4.54
N GLU A 97 4.47 -11.15 4.76
CA GLU A 97 5.19 -12.22 4.09
C GLU A 97 4.85 -13.54 4.81
N PHE A 98 4.30 -14.49 4.08
CA PHE A 98 4.09 -15.83 4.58
C PHE A 98 5.17 -16.76 4.04
N GLU A 99 5.71 -17.61 4.91
CA GLU A 99 6.46 -18.77 4.45
C GLU A 99 5.49 -19.70 3.71
N ASP A 100 5.96 -20.29 2.62
CA ASP A 100 5.15 -21.26 1.88
C ASP A 100 5.01 -22.54 2.71
N THR A 101 3.98 -22.56 3.55
CA THR A 101 3.64 -23.71 4.40
C THR A 101 2.86 -24.79 3.66
N GLY A 102 2.49 -24.54 2.39
CA GLY A 102 1.64 -25.41 1.61
C GLY A 102 0.17 -25.41 2.02
N GLU A 103 -0.22 -24.54 2.93
CA GLU A 103 -1.63 -24.46 3.42
C GLU A 103 -2.58 -23.89 2.36
N ILE A 104 -2.09 -22.99 1.49
CA ILE A 104 -2.85 -22.50 0.36
C ILE A 104 -2.18 -23.00 -0.93
N GLU A 105 -2.90 -23.85 -1.65
CA GLU A 105 -2.57 -24.22 -2.99
C GLU A 105 -3.36 -23.38 -3.99
N ILE A 106 -2.65 -22.75 -4.92
CA ILE A 106 -3.26 -22.02 -6.03
C ILE A 106 -3.20 -22.92 -7.26
N ASP A 107 -4.38 -23.25 -7.79
CA ASP A 107 -4.46 -24.01 -9.04
C ASP A 107 -4.03 -23.11 -10.21
N GLU A 108 -3.12 -23.61 -11.05
CA GLU A 108 -2.62 -22.85 -12.21
C GLU A 108 -3.72 -22.44 -13.20
N LYS A 109 -4.81 -23.19 -13.30
CA LYS A 109 -5.97 -22.79 -14.14
C LYS A 109 -6.71 -21.57 -13.60
N ASP A 110 -6.55 -21.22 -12.33
CA ASP A 110 -7.12 -20.03 -11.72
C ASP A 110 -6.22 -18.80 -11.88
N LEU A 111 -5.08 -18.94 -12.52
CA LEU A 111 -4.11 -17.87 -12.74
C LEU A 111 -4.05 -17.44 -14.19
N GLU A 112 -4.06 -16.14 -14.39
CA GLU A 112 -3.67 -15.50 -15.64
C GLU A 112 -2.33 -14.82 -15.45
N VAL A 113 -1.30 -15.31 -16.13
CA VAL A 113 0.07 -14.80 -16.03
C VAL A 113 0.46 -14.12 -17.33
N THR A 114 0.81 -12.83 -17.23
CA THR A 114 1.26 -12.03 -18.36
C THR A 114 2.68 -11.55 -18.11
N CYS A 115 3.56 -11.72 -19.07
CA CYS A 115 4.92 -11.21 -19.03
C CYS A 115 5.05 -10.01 -19.96
N PHE A 116 5.71 -8.96 -19.50
CA PHE A 116 5.86 -7.74 -20.28
C PHE A 116 7.18 -7.04 -20.02
N ALA A 117 7.56 -6.16 -20.94
CA ALA A 117 8.68 -5.27 -20.76
C ALA A 117 8.19 -3.96 -20.12
N ARG A 118 8.92 -3.49 -19.12
CA ARG A 118 8.58 -2.23 -18.47
C ARG A 118 9.04 -1.06 -19.32
N SER A 119 8.10 -0.23 -19.78
CA SER A 119 8.38 0.90 -20.68
C SER A 119 8.57 2.25 -19.96
N SER A 120 8.41 2.32 -18.64
CA SER A 120 8.28 3.57 -17.88
C SER A 120 9.45 3.82 -16.93
N GLY A 121 10.67 3.71 -17.37
CA GLY A 121 11.81 4.07 -16.54
C GLY A 121 12.82 4.89 -17.30
N PRO A 122 13.67 5.71 -16.64
CA PRO A 122 14.86 6.24 -17.27
C PRO A 122 15.80 5.07 -17.52
N GLY A 123 15.51 4.29 -18.53
CA GLY A 123 16.27 3.11 -18.84
C GLY A 123 16.94 3.21 -20.20
N GLY A 124 18.11 2.63 -20.31
CA GLY A 124 18.76 2.46 -21.58
C GLY A 124 17.92 1.60 -22.55
N GLN A 125 18.36 1.51 -23.78
CA GLN A 125 17.67 0.88 -24.92
C GLN A 125 17.22 -0.58 -24.69
N ASN A 126 17.70 -1.25 -23.64
CA ASN A 126 17.35 -2.65 -23.35
C ASN A 126 16.10 -2.82 -22.48
N VAL A 127 15.57 -1.78 -21.88
CA VAL A 127 14.40 -1.84 -20.99
C VAL A 127 13.15 -2.28 -21.75
N ASN A 128 13.06 -1.97 -23.03
CA ASN A 128 11.91 -2.26 -23.89
C ASN A 128 12.00 -3.62 -24.61
N LYS A 129 13.11 -4.35 -24.47
CA LYS A 129 13.39 -5.56 -25.27
C LYS A 129 13.24 -6.87 -24.52
N VAL A 130 13.25 -6.85 -23.19
CA VAL A 130 13.24 -8.06 -22.36
C VAL A 130 11.99 -8.05 -21.47
N ALA A 131 11.08 -8.98 -21.73
CA ALA A 131 9.84 -9.15 -20.98
C ALA A 131 10.09 -9.91 -19.67
N THR A 132 10.70 -9.25 -18.69
CA THR A 132 11.00 -9.85 -17.37
C THR A 132 9.95 -9.55 -16.31
N ALA A 133 9.17 -8.49 -16.48
CA ALA A 133 8.08 -8.14 -15.56
C ALA A 133 6.93 -9.15 -15.70
N VAL A 134 6.36 -9.53 -14.56
CA VAL A 134 5.27 -10.51 -14.46
C VAL A 134 4.07 -9.87 -13.79
N ARG A 135 2.92 -9.97 -14.45
CA ARG A 135 1.60 -9.67 -13.87
C ARG A 135 0.84 -10.98 -13.69
N MET A 136 0.40 -11.23 -12.48
CA MET A 136 -0.32 -12.45 -12.12
C MET A 136 -1.70 -12.07 -11.55
N VAL A 137 -2.75 -12.63 -12.12
CA VAL A 137 -4.13 -12.41 -11.69
C VAL A 137 -4.73 -13.72 -11.22
N HIS A 138 -5.29 -13.71 -10.01
CA HIS A 138 -6.10 -14.80 -9.50
C HIS A 138 -7.55 -14.59 -9.94
N LEU A 139 -8.00 -15.35 -10.92
CA LEU A 139 -9.29 -15.16 -11.58
C LEU A 139 -10.49 -15.23 -10.62
N PRO A 140 -10.55 -16.19 -9.66
CA PRO A 140 -11.69 -16.28 -8.74
C PRO A 140 -11.88 -15.05 -7.84
N THR A 141 -10.80 -14.38 -7.45
CA THR A 141 -10.84 -13.20 -6.56
C THR A 141 -10.60 -11.88 -7.28
N GLY A 142 -10.05 -11.91 -8.48
CA GLY A 142 -9.64 -10.72 -9.22
C GLY A 142 -8.37 -10.07 -8.68
N MET A 143 -7.71 -10.65 -7.68
CA MET A 143 -6.46 -10.11 -7.14
C MET A 143 -5.35 -10.16 -8.18
N ALA A 144 -4.63 -9.05 -8.34
CA ALA A 144 -3.53 -8.91 -9.27
C ALA A 144 -2.24 -8.53 -8.54
N VAL A 145 -1.13 -9.11 -8.97
CA VAL A 145 0.20 -8.81 -8.45
C VAL A 145 1.14 -8.57 -9.64
N VAL A 146 1.95 -7.53 -9.53
CA VAL A 146 2.98 -7.22 -10.53
C VAL A 146 4.35 -7.22 -9.85
N CYS A 147 5.31 -7.94 -10.42
CA CYS A 147 6.69 -7.95 -9.99
C CYS A 147 7.62 -7.66 -11.16
N SER A 148 8.54 -6.74 -10.98
CA SER A 148 9.45 -6.27 -12.02
C SER A 148 10.86 -5.93 -11.52
N ASN A 149 11.14 -6.13 -10.23
CA ASN A 149 12.39 -5.73 -9.60
C ASN A 149 13.59 -6.65 -9.92
N GLU A 150 13.33 -7.89 -10.33
CA GLU A 150 14.37 -8.84 -10.69
C GLU A 150 14.64 -8.85 -12.20
N ARG A 151 15.84 -9.23 -12.56
CA ARG A 151 16.23 -9.37 -13.98
C ARG A 151 15.72 -10.66 -14.64
N SER A 152 15.31 -11.63 -13.84
CA SER A 152 14.80 -12.90 -14.29
C SER A 152 13.28 -12.93 -14.23
N GLN A 153 12.64 -13.30 -15.33
CA GLN A 153 11.20 -13.53 -15.39
C GLN A 153 10.74 -14.59 -14.38
N GLU A 154 11.51 -15.67 -14.22
CA GLU A 154 11.20 -16.74 -13.29
C GLU A 154 11.23 -16.26 -11.83
N GLN A 155 12.21 -15.43 -11.45
CA GLN A 155 12.28 -14.85 -10.11
C GLN A 155 11.10 -13.91 -9.85
N ASN A 156 10.74 -13.07 -10.82
CA ASN A 156 9.56 -12.21 -10.72
C ASN A 156 8.27 -13.03 -10.60
N ARG A 157 8.16 -14.16 -11.32
CA ARG A 157 7.02 -15.07 -11.22
C ARG A 157 6.93 -15.70 -9.82
N ARG A 158 8.03 -16.15 -9.26
CA ARG A 158 8.08 -16.70 -7.90
C ARG A 158 7.67 -15.67 -6.86
N GLN A 159 8.16 -14.46 -6.97
CA GLN A 159 7.79 -13.37 -6.07
C GLN A 159 6.32 -13.00 -6.19
N ALA A 160 5.80 -12.90 -7.42
CA ALA A 160 4.39 -12.63 -7.65
C ALA A 160 3.50 -13.72 -7.03
N MET A 161 3.89 -14.99 -7.16
CA MET A 161 3.19 -16.11 -6.55
C MET A 161 3.20 -16.01 -5.01
N ALA A 162 4.34 -15.71 -4.41
CA ALA A 162 4.47 -15.55 -2.96
C ALA A 162 3.60 -14.40 -2.43
N ILE A 163 3.60 -13.27 -3.11
CA ILE A 163 2.76 -12.12 -2.76
C ILE A 163 1.28 -12.47 -2.90
N LEU A 164 0.89 -13.13 -3.97
CA LEU A 164 -0.49 -13.54 -4.20
C LEU A 164 -0.99 -14.51 -3.13
N LYS A 165 -0.18 -15.51 -2.78
CA LYS A 165 -0.49 -16.43 -1.67
C LYS A 165 -0.67 -15.68 -0.35
N GLY A 166 0.22 -14.74 -0.04
CA GLY A 166 0.09 -13.90 1.14
C GLY A 166 -1.19 -13.08 1.17
N LYS A 167 -1.59 -12.52 0.04
CA LYS A 167 -2.86 -11.76 -0.07
C LYS A 167 -4.09 -12.65 0.12
N LEU A 168 -4.09 -13.84 -0.45
CA LEU A 168 -5.18 -14.80 -0.29
C LEU A 168 -5.27 -15.30 1.15
N GLU A 169 -4.15 -15.58 1.78
CA GLU A 169 -4.06 -15.99 3.20
C GLU A 169 -4.66 -14.90 4.12
N LEU A 170 -4.25 -13.65 3.90
CA LEU A 170 -4.77 -12.52 4.67
C LEU A 170 -6.29 -12.36 4.48
N MET A 171 -6.77 -12.48 3.25
CA MET A 171 -8.21 -12.40 2.94
C MET A 171 -8.99 -13.49 3.67
N GLU A 172 -8.47 -14.71 3.69
CA GLU A 172 -9.11 -15.84 4.38
C GLU A 172 -9.10 -15.65 5.90
N GLN A 173 -7.99 -15.14 6.46
CA GLN A 173 -7.90 -14.82 7.87
C GLN A 173 -8.90 -13.73 8.27
N GLU A 174 -9.00 -12.66 7.48
CA GLU A 174 -9.97 -11.58 7.71
C GLU A 174 -11.40 -12.09 7.64
N LYS A 175 -11.69 -13.01 6.73
CA LYS A 175 -13.01 -13.63 6.63
C LYS A 175 -13.34 -14.44 7.88
N ARG A 176 -12.41 -15.24 8.37
CA ARG A 176 -12.57 -16.00 9.62
C ARG A 176 -12.78 -15.08 10.83
N ASP A 177 -11.97 -14.02 10.92
CA ASP A 177 -12.07 -13.04 12.01
C ASP A 177 -13.44 -12.31 11.96
N ALA A 178 -13.90 -11.99 10.75
CA ALA A 178 -15.20 -11.37 10.51
C ALA A 178 -16.36 -12.29 10.93
N GLU A 179 -16.28 -13.57 10.58
CA GLU A 179 -17.27 -14.57 10.95
C GLU A 179 -17.33 -14.75 12.47
N GLN A 180 -16.18 -14.85 13.13
CA GLN A 180 -16.09 -14.93 14.61
C GLN A 180 -16.67 -13.69 15.29
N LEU A 181 -16.38 -12.52 14.75
CA LEU A 181 -16.88 -11.26 15.31
C LEU A 181 -18.39 -11.12 15.12
N ALA A 182 -18.93 -11.55 13.97
CA ALA A 182 -20.37 -11.58 13.71
C ALA A 182 -21.09 -12.53 14.64
N GLU A 183 -20.54 -13.71 14.91
CA GLU A 183 -21.07 -14.68 15.87
C GLU A 183 -21.07 -14.14 17.30
N SER A 184 -20.07 -13.32 17.66
CA SER A 184 -19.99 -12.68 18.98
C SER A 184 -20.80 -11.39 19.12
N GLY A 185 -21.50 -10.95 18.07
CA GLY A 185 -22.35 -9.74 18.08
C GLY A 185 -21.60 -8.42 18.00
N GLY A 186 -20.30 -8.45 17.66
CA GLY A 186 -19.47 -7.27 17.47
C GLY A 186 -19.71 -6.58 16.13
N LYS A 187 -19.46 -5.27 16.07
CA LYS A 187 -19.45 -4.53 14.81
C LYS A 187 -18.14 -4.78 14.06
N LEU A 188 -18.27 -5.18 12.80
CA LEU A 188 -17.14 -5.26 11.89
C LEU A 188 -16.56 -3.88 11.60
N ASP A 189 -15.33 -3.67 11.99
CA ASP A 189 -14.56 -2.52 11.53
C ASP A 189 -13.95 -2.89 10.18
N MET A 190 -14.66 -2.51 9.11
CA MET A 190 -14.27 -2.81 7.73
C MET A 190 -13.06 -1.94 7.35
N GLY A 191 -11.87 -2.34 7.75
CA GLY A 191 -10.65 -1.54 7.58
C GLY A 191 -10.20 -1.31 6.15
N TRP A 192 -10.69 -2.09 5.17
CA TRP A 192 -10.28 -1.95 3.78
C TRP A 192 -11.22 -1.01 3.01
N GLY A 193 -10.65 0.03 2.40
CA GLY A 193 -11.42 1.06 1.69
C GLY A 193 -12.00 2.16 2.58
N THR A 194 -11.88 2.04 3.90
CA THR A 194 -12.29 3.09 4.84
C THR A 194 -11.24 4.19 4.89
N GLN A 195 -11.70 5.45 4.84
CA GLN A 195 -10.83 6.60 5.03
C GLN A 195 -10.35 6.65 6.47
N ILE A 196 -9.04 6.44 6.68
CA ILE A 196 -8.46 6.38 8.01
C ILE A 196 -7.87 7.70 8.49
N ARG A 197 -7.31 8.49 7.59
CA ARG A 197 -6.55 9.69 7.96
C ARG A 197 -6.68 10.79 6.92
N SER A 198 -6.79 12.02 7.38
CA SER A 198 -6.79 13.21 6.54
C SER A 198 -5.57 14.07 6.83
N TYR A 199 -4.89 14.46 5.77
CA TYR A 199 -3.72 15.34 5.77
C TYR A 199 -4.15 16.66 5.17
N VAL A 200 -4.39 17.66 6.03
CA VAL A 200 -4.98 18.94 5.63
C VAL A 200 -3.92 20.04 5.75
N PHE A 201 -3.25 20.33 4.64
CA PHE A 201 -2.10 21.24 4.64
C PHE A 201 -2.51 22.70 4.90
N TYR A 202 -3.63 23.15 4.35
CA TYR A 202 -4.09 24.53 4.59
C TYR A 202 -4.60 24.79 6.03
N ASP A 203 -4.97 23.73 6.77
CA ASP A 203 -5.32 23.80 8.18
C ASP A 203 -4.15 23.41 9.10
N ASN A 204 -2.98 23.15 8.54
CA ASN A 204 -1.78 22.75 9.28
C ASN A 204 -2.03 21.57 10.23
N ARG A 205 -2.75 20.56 9.76
CA ARG A 205 -3.25 19.45 10.59
C ARG A 205 -3.28 18.12 9.86
N VAL A 206 -2.92 17.07 10.59
CA VAL A 206 -3.14 15.68 10.19
C VAL A 206 -3.95 14.99 11.28
N LYS A 207 -5.07 14.38 10.91
CA LYS A 207 -5.98 13.72 11.86
C LYS A 207 -6.33 12.31 11.41
N ASP A 208 -6.17 11.36 12.32
CA ASP A 208 -6.66 10.00 12.16
C ASP A 208 -8.10 9.90 12.68
N HIS A 209 -9.01 9.48 11.80
CA HIS A 209 -10.44 9.42 12.11
C HIS A 209 -10.83 8.24 13.01
N ARG A 210 -9.98 7.23 13.10
CA ARG A 210 -10.22 6.05 13.93
C ARG A 210 -9.96 6.30 15.39
N THR A 211 -8.96 7.10 15.69
CA THR A 211 -8.44 7.32 17.04
C THR A 211 -8.63 8.74 17.54
N ASN A 212 -8.94 9.67 16.64
CA ASN A 212 -8.91 11.11 16.86
C ASN A 212 -7.51 11.66 17.20
N TYR A 213 -6.45 10.85 17.03
CA TYR A 213 -5.09 11.33 17.18
C TYR A 213 -4.78 12.37 16.11
N GLU A 214 -4.18 13.46 16.51
CA GLU A 214 -3.97 14.63 15.67
C GLU A 214 -2.58 15.20 15.88
N MET A 215 -1.95 15.66 14.79
CA MET A 215 -0.69 16.40 14.81
C MET A 215 -0.80 17.65 13.95
N GLY A 216 -0.21 18.74 14.44
CA GLY A 216 0.07 19.90 13.61
C GLY A 216 1.29 19.66 12.72
N ASN A 217 1.56 20.62 11.84
CA ASN A 217 2.68 20.60 10.92
C ASN A 217 2.72 19.33 10.04
N PRO A 218 1.88 19.26 8.98
CA PRO A 218 1.84 18.10 8.09
C PRO A 218 3.19 17.73 7.47
N GLN A 219 4.10 18.68 7.30
CA GLN A 219 5.44 18.38 6.77
C GLN A 219 6.23 17.45 7.68
N ARG A 220 6.11 17.60 9.00
CA ARG A 220 6.75 16.67 9.94
C ARG A 220 6.20 15.25 9.79
N VAL A 221 4.90 15.13 9.57
CA VAL A 221 4.26 13.83 9.30
C VAL A 221 4.81 13.25 7.99
N MET A 222 4.92 14.05 6.94
CA MET A 222 5.50 13.62 5.66
C MET A 222 6.98 13.25 5.78
N ASP A 223 7.69 13.81 6.75
CA ASP A 223 9.08 13.45 7.07
C ASP A 223 9.20 12.15 7.90
N GLY A 224 8.08 11.45 8.09
CA GLY A 224 8.04 10.14 8.73
C GLY A 224 7.65 10.13 10.20
N GLU A 225 7.21 11.24 10.78
CA GLU A 225 6.72 11.28 12.16
C GLU A 225 5.28 10.77 12.26
N ILE A 226 5.09 9.48 12.03
CA ILE A 226 3.77 8.84 12.05
C ILE A 226 3.59 7.85 13.19
N HIS A 227 4.61 7.62 14.00
CA HIS A 227 4.59 6.59 15.03
C HIS A 227 3.45 6.79 16.05
N GLY A 228 3.14 8.03 16.41
CA GLY A 228 2.00 8.34 17.28
C GLY A 228 0.66 7.91 16.74
N PHE A 229 0.44 8.04 15.44
CA PHE A 229 -0.77 7.53 14.77
C PHE A 229 -0.84 6.00 14.81
N VAL A 230 0.30 5.34 14.54
CA VAL A 230 0.41 3.89 14.56
C VAL A 230 0.12 3.33 15.97
N GLU A 231 0.76 3.88 16.99
CA GLU A 231 0.54 3.45 18.37
C GLU A 231 -0.91 3.66 18.83
N ALA A 232 -1.51 4.81 18.50
CA ALA A 232 -2.88 5.09 18.86
C ALA A 232 -3.85 4.07 18.29
N GLU A 233 -3.66 3.68 17.02
CA GLU A 233 -4.49 2.66 16.39
C GLU A 233 -4.27 1.27 16.98
N LEU A 234 -3.04 0.89 17.25
CA LEU A 234 -2.75 -0.39 17.89
C LEU A 234 -3.35 -0.48 19.30
N ARG A 235 -3.32 0.60 20.06
CA ARG A 235 -3.98 0.67 21.37
C ARG A 235 -5.50 0.58 21.26
N ARG A 236 -6.08 1.22 20.24
CA ARG A 236 -7.52 1.10 19.97
C ARG A 236 -7.91 -0.34 19.69
N ARG A 237 -7.14 -1.03 18.83
CA ARG A 237 -7.36 -2.44 18.50
C ARG A 237 -7.25 -3.35 19.72
N ALA A 238 -6.29 -3.09 20.59
CA ALA A 238 -6.09 -3.85 21.81
C ALA A 238 -7.25 -3.71 22.80
N LYS A 239 -7.91 -2.56 22.85
CA LYS A 239 -9.07 -2.32 23.71
C LYS A 239 -10.38 -2.92 23.17
N ALA A 240 -10.43 -3.17 21.87
CA ALA A 240 -11.61 -3.74 21.20
C ALA A 240 -11.66 -5.29 21.27
N ARG A 241 -10.59 -5.91 21.76
CA ARG A 241 -10.49 -7.36 22.04
C ARG A 241 -10.88 -7.65 23.48
#